data_5c03b0390fd73cd410b1f86f726c386c
#
_entry.id   5c03b0390fd73cd410b1f86f726c386c
#
_cell.length_a   1.000
_cell.length_b   1.000
_cell.length_c   1.000
_cell.angle_alpha   90.00
_cell.angle_beta   90.00
_cell.angle_gamma   90.00
#
_symmetry.space_group_name_H-M   'P 1'
#
loop_
_entity.id
_entity.type
_entity.pdbx_description
1 polymer ?
#
loop_
_entity_poly.entity_id
_entity_poly.type
_entity_poly.pdbx_seq_one_letter_code
_entity_poly.pdbx_strand_id
1 'polypeptide(L)'
;MEIKHGFKDRCHDIKGLFNKTNKLSTFMNKLEKQSLKDKIRYDSNKYKGDGFEFLVEILLKSHAYDNRLGITNYEPVQSDDNGVDGFGFNLSGEKCVIQIKYRSNKNEVLSSNKDHLSNMISDGMIQHNVVTSDDNKKCPRHYVITTANGLHHYTDNENFKGFVHCIGHDQLRSMLDNNLSFWNLCREIVSVN
;
A
#
# COMPACT_ATOMS: atom_id res chain seq x y z
N MET A 1 5.93 12.58 -12.98
CA MET A 1 5.33 11.34 -12.44
C MET A 1 3.83 11.58 -12.30
N GLU A 2 3.03 10.77 -12.96
CA GLU A 2 1.57 10.84 -12.90
C GLU A 2 1.06 9.95 -11.75
N ILE A 3 0.20 10.51 -10.88
CA ILE A 3 -0.49 9.77 -9.81
C ILE A 3 -1.94 9.60 -10.24
N LYS A 4 -2.39 8.36 -10.31
CA LYS A 4 -3.71 7.97 -10.84
C LYS A 4 -4.77 7.79 -9.75
N HIS A 5 -4.37 7.61 -8.49
CA HIS A 5 -5.30 7.40 -7.39
C HIS A 5 -6.14 8.65 -7.12
N GLY A 6 -7.45 8.51 -7.19
CA GLY A 6 -8.41 9.63 -7.12
C GLY A 6 -8.59 10.25 -5.71
N PHE A 7 -7.81 9.86 -4.71
CA PHE A 7 -7.91 10.42 -3.36
C PHE A 7 -7.62 11.92 -3.33
N LYS A 8 -6.67 12.39 -4.16
CA LYS A 8 -6.32 13.81 -4.27
C LYS A 8 -7.55 14.69 -4.53
N ASP A 9 -8.44 14.25 -5.40
CA ASP A 9 -9.61 15.03 -5.83
C ASP A 9 -10.77 14.97 -4.83
N ARG A 10 -10.78 13.94 -4.00
CA ARG A 10 -11.84 13.68 -3.00
C ARG A 10 -11.50 14.16 -1.59
N CYS A 11 -10.22 14.34 -1.30
CA CYS A 11 -9.74 14.75 0.01
C CYS A 11 -9.96 16.25 0.23
N HIS A 12 -10.67 16.63 1.29
CA HIS A 12 -10.95 18.02 1.62
C HIS A 12 -9.69 18.86 1.87
N ASP A 13 -8.67 18.32 2.51
CA ASP A 13 -7.43 19.03 2.85
C ASP A 13 -6.20 18.15 2.57
N ILE A 14 -6.02 17.82 1.29
CA ILE A 14 -4.86 17.02 0.85
C ILE A 14 -3.53 17.71 1.17
N LYS A 15 -3.47 19.05 1.04
CA LYS A 15 -2.26 19.82 1.36
C LYS A 15 -1.93 19.74 2.85
N GLY A 16 -2.94 19.77 3.72
CA GLY A 16 -2.77 19.65 5.17
C GLY A 16 -2.20 18.30 5.61
N LEU A 17 -2.50 17.21 4.90
CA LEU A 17 -1.91 15.90 5.18
C LEU A 17 -0.39 15.93 5.06
N PHE A 18 0.13 16.58 4.02
CA PHE A 18 1.57 16.59 3.71
C PHE A 18 2.34 17.78 4.28
N ASN A 19 1.65 18.88 4.67
CA ASN A 19 2.28 20.06 5.25
C ASN A 19 3.01 19.72 6.55
N LYS A 20 4.32 20.02 6.65
CA LYS A 20 5.18 19.68 7.80
C LYS A 20 5.20 18.18 8.17
N THR A 21 4.83 17.31 7.26
CA THR A 21 4.93 15.85 7.42
C THR A 21 6.32 15.40 6.98
N ASN A 22 7.00 14.64 7.84
CA ASN A 22 8.33 14.08 7.60
C ASN A 22 8.48 12.66 8.19
N LYS A 23 7.40 12.09 8.71
CA LYS A 23 7.36 10.73 9.29
C LYS A 23 6.05 10.04 8.94
N LEU A 24 6.09 8.73 8.80
CA LEU A 24 4.90 7.90 8.59
C LEU A 24 3.85 8.10 9.71
N SER A 25 4.28 8.12 10.97
CA SER A 25 3.38 8.33 12.12
C SER A 25 2.69 9.70 12.09
N THR A 26 3.37 10.74 11.62
CA THR A 26 2.77 12.07 11.47
C THR A 26 1.70 12.07 10.38
N PHE A 27 1.96 11.40 9.26
CA PHE A 27 0.99 11.23 8.18
C PHE A 27 -0.25 10.47 8.68
N MET A 28 -0.06 9.31 9.32
CA MET A 28 -1.14 8.49 9.87
C MET A 28 -2.02 9.28 10.85
N ASN A 29 -1.42 10.00 11.79
CA ASN A 29 -2.15 10.82 12.77
C ASN A 29 -2.99 11.92 12.11
N LYS A 30 -2.50 12.54 11.04
CA LYS A 30 -3.25 13.53 10.28
C LYS A 30 -4.40 12.90 9.51
N LEU A 31 -4.15 11.76 8.87
CA LEU A 31 -5.15 10.99 8.13
C LEU A 31 -6.30 10.57 9.03
N GLU A 32 -6.00 10.06 10.24
CA GLU A 32 -7.00 9.75 11.27
C GLU A 32 -7.84 10.99 11.65
N LYS A 33 -7.19 12.10 11.95
CA LYS A 33 -7.88 13.34 12.33
C LYS A 33 -8.78 13.87 11.22
N GLN A 34 -8.32 13.83 9.97
CA GLN A 34 -9.12 14.30 8.84
C GLN A 34 -10.29 13.36 8.55
N SER A 35 -10.10 12.05 8.64
CA SER A 35 -11.19 11.07 8.44
C SER A 35 -12.36 11.26 9.41
N LEU A 36 -12.08 11.81 10.60
CA LEU A 36 -13.13 12.14 11.58
C LEU A 36 -13.90 13.42 11.22
N LYS A 37 -13.28 14.37 10.53
CA LYS A 37 -13.94 15.61 10.09
C LYS A 37 -14.85 15.38 8.89
N ASP A 38 -14.46 14.47 8.00
CA ASP A 38 -15.17 14.18 6.75
C ASP A 38 -16.24 13.07 6.87
N LYS A 39 -16.54 12.60 8.10
CA LYS A 39 -17.49 11.51 8.38
C LYS A 39 -18.85 11.60 7.67
N ILE A 40 -19.32 12.80 7.40
CA ILE A 40 -20.65 13.04 6.78
C ILE A 40 -20.61 12.70 5.28
N ARG A 41 -19.45 12.80 4.63
CA ARG A 41 -19.30 12.68 3.18
C ARG A 41 -18.58 11.41 2.74
N TYR A 42 -17.87 10.76 3.66
CA TYR A 42 -16.97 9.67 3.33
C TYR A 42 -16.84 8.69 4.51
N ASP A 43 -16.95 7.41 4.25
CA ASP A 43 -16.66 6.40 5.28
C ASP A 43 -15.24 6.56 5.82
N SER A 44 -15.11 6.67 7.15
CA SER A 44 -13.82 6.96 7.78
C SER A 44 -12.75 5.90 7.50
N ASN A 45 -13.13 4.62 7.41
CA ASN A 45 -12.18 3.55 7.11
C ASN A 45 -11.76 3.58 5.66
N LYS A 46 -12.72 3.80 4.75
CA LYS A 46 -12.43 3.99 3.33
C LYS A 46 -11.54 5.22 3.10
N TYR A 47 -11.82 6.34 3.78
CA TYR A 47 -10.97 7.54 3.69
C TYR A 47 -9.52 7.25 4.06
N LYS A 48 -9.29 6.50 5.15
CA LYS A 48 -7.95 6.14 5.61
C LYS A 48 -7.26 5.15 4.67
N GLY A 49 -8.01 4.19 4.15
CA GLY A 49 -7.55 3.25 3.13
C GLY A 49 -7.08 4.00 1.88
N ASP A 50 -7.96 4.78 1.27
CA ASP A 50 -7.68 5.55 0.05
C ASP A 50 -6.50 6.52 0.24
N GLY A 51 -6.40 7.17 1.41
CA GLY A 51 -5.29 8.07 1.72
C GLY A 51 -3.94 7.34 1.85
N PHE A 52 -3.95 6.14 2.37
CA PHE A 52 -2.75 5.31 2.45
C PHE A 52 -2.37 4.72 1.09
N GLU A 53 -3.33 4.28 0.28
CA GLU A 53 -3.10 3.84 -1.10
C GLU A 53 -2.49 4.95 -1.95
N PHE A 54 -2.97 6.19 -1.81
CA PHE A 54 -2.38 7.35 -2.47
C PHE A 54 -0.91 7.57 -2.06
N LEU A 55 -0.58 7.47 -0.76
CA LEU A 55 0.80 7.57 -0.28
C LEU A 55 1.68 6.45 -0.86
N VAL A 56 1.18 5.22 -0.89
CA VAL A 56 1.90 4.06 -1.40
C VAL A 56 2.12 4.18 -2.92
N GLU A 57 1.16 4.69 -3.68
CA GLU A 57 1.36 4.95 -5.11
C GLU A 57 2.53 5.92 -5.33
N ILE A 58 2.58 7.03 -4.57
CA ILE A 58 3.72 7.95 -4.66
C ILE A 58 5.04 7.24 -4.31
N LEU A 59 5.04 6.44 -3.26
CA LEU A 59 6.22 5.70 -2.82
C LEU A 59 6.72 4.74 -3.90
N LEU A 60 5.85 3.88 -4.43
CA LEU A 60 6.21 2.87 -5.42
C LEU A 60 6.68 3.51 -6.73
N LYS A 61 6.04 4.59 -7.18
CA LYS A 61 6.44 5.29 -8.41
C LYS A 61 7.71 6.12 -8.25
N SER A 62 7.98 6.67 -7.06
CA SER A 62 9.20 7.46 -6.81
C SER A 62 10.43 6.60 -6.49
N HIS A 63 10.24 5.38 -6.00
CA HIS A 63 11.29 4.46 -5.56
C HIS A 63 11.25 3.13 -6.34
N ALA A 64 10.90 3.19 -7.63
CA ALA A 64 10.68 2.03 -8.49
C ALA A 64 11.87 1.04 -8.56
N TYR A 65 13.09 1.49 -8.20
CA TYR A 65 14.30 0.66 -8.18
C TYR A 65 14.83 0.41 -6.77
N ASP A 66 14.06 0.72 -5.73
CA ASP A 66 14.46 0.40 -4.36
C ASP A 66 14.25 -1.09 -4.09
N ASN A 67 15.36 -1.81 -3.90
CA ASN A 67 15.34 -3.26 -3.64
C ASN A 67 14.54 -3.64 -2.38
N ARG A 68 14.31 -2.71 -1.45
CA ARG A 68 13.49 -2.95 -0.26
C ARG A 68 12.02 -3.08 -0.60
N LEU A 69 11.56 -2.44 -1.68
CA LEU A 69 10.19 -2.57 -2.20
C LEU A 69 10.04 -3.77 -3.13
N GLY A 70 11.03 -4.00 -3.97
CA GLY A 70 11.04 -5.11 -4.92
C GLY A 70 9.97 -5.02 -6.01
N ILE A 71 9.38 -3.83 -6.21
CA ILE A 71 8.28 -3.57 -7.15
C ILE A 71 8.68 -2.45 -8.09
N THR A 72 8.50 -2.68 -9.38
CA THR A 72 8.72 -1.67 -10.44
C THR A 72 7.45 -1.48 -11.26
N ASN A 73 7.33 -0.34 -11.94
CA ASN A 73 6.22 -0.02 -12.84
C ASN A 73 4.83 -0.25 -12.22
N TYR A 74 4.65 0.25 -10.98
CA TYR A 74 3.38 0.14 -10.28
C TYR A 74 2.26 0.90 -10.99
N GLU A 75 1.12 0.24 -11.15
CA GLU A 75 -0.13 0.80 -11.66
C GLU A 75 -1.28 0.44 -10.71
N PRO A 76 -2.03 1.44 -10.19
CA PRO A 76 -3.20 1.17 -9.38
C PRO A 76 -4.34 0.60 -10.23
N VAL A 77 -5.11 -0.30 -9.65
CA VAL A 77 -6.37 -0.80 -10.24
C VAL A 77 -7.49 0.16 -9.89
N GLN A 78 -8.31 0.54 -10.88
CA GLN A 78 -9.38 1.53 -10.72
C GLN A 78 -10.75 0.92 -10.40
N SER A 79 -10.88 -0.38 -10.38
CA SER A 79 -12.14 -1.09 -10.15
C SER A 79 -12.20 -1.67 -8.73
N ASP A 80 -13.44 -1.98 -8.28
CA ASP A 80 -13.71 -2.69 -7.01
C ASP A 80 -13.23 -4.17 -7.08
N ASP A 81 -11.99 -4.39 -7.47
CA ASP A 81 -11.37 -5.70 -7.46
C ASP A 81 -11.20 -6.19 -6.01
N ASN A 82 -11.73 -7.38 -5.75
CA ASN A 82 -11.91 -7.98 -4.44
C ASN A 82 -10.60 -8.35 -3.72
N GLY A 83 -9.57 -7.55 -3.79
CA GLY A 83 -8.34 -7.78 -3.04
C GLY A 83 -7.05 -7.39 -3.73
N VAL A 84 -7.08 -6.88 -4.98
CA VAL A 84 -5.92 -6.33 -5.68
C VAL A 84 -6.08 -4.81 -5.82
N ASP A 85 -5.20 -4.05 -5.19
CA ASP A 85 -5.21 -2.58 -5.25
C ASP A 85 -4.28 -2.05 -6.36
N GLY A 86 -3.43 -2.92 -6.93
CA GLY A 86 -2.57 -2.59 -8.04
C GLY A 86 -1.72 -3.76 -8.52
N PHE A 87 -1.01 -3.53 -9.61
CA PHE A 87 -0.05 -4.50 -10.15
C PHE A 87 1.25 -3.79 -10.53
N GLY A 88 2.29 -4.57 -10.74
CA GLY A 88 3.60 -4.10 -11.15
C GLY A 88 4.47 -5.27 -11.61
N PHE A 89 5.77 -5.09 -11.55
CA PHE A 89 6.73 -6.14 -11.86
C PHE A 89 7.71 -6.28 -10.69
N ASN A 90 8.07 -7.51 -10.35
CA ASN A 90 9.12 -7.77 -9.37
C ASN A 90 10.51 -7.53 -9.99
N LEU A 91 11.58 -7.67 -9.20
CA LEU A 91 12.95 -7.43 -9.66
C LEU A 91 13.43 -8.42 -10.74
N SER A 92 12.74 -9.54 -10.92
CA SER A 92 12.98 -10.49 -12.00
C SER A 92 12.20 -10.16 -13.28
N GLY A 93 11.44 -9.06 -13.29
CA GLY A 93 10.63 -8.65 -14.44
C GLY A 93 9.31 -9.43 -14.57
N GLU A 94 8.92 -10.20 -13.55
CA GLU A 94 7.68 -10.96 -13.56
C GLU A 94 6.53 -10.11 -12.98
N LYS A 95 5.36 -10.24 -13.58
CA LYS A 95 4.16 -9.53 -13.10
C LYS A 95 3.83 -9.92 -11.68
N CYS A 96 3.54 -8.93 -10.85
CA CYS A 96 3.12 -9.11 -9.46
C CYS A 96 1.85 -8.30 -9.17
N VAL A 97 1.08 -8.74 -8.18
CA VAL A 97 -0.10 -8.04 -7.65
C VAL A 97 0.20 -7.50 -6.25
N ILE A 98 -0.43 -6.37 -5.95
CA ILE A 98 -0.20 -5.64 -4.71
C ILE A 98 -1.54 -5.40 -4.03
N GLN A 99 -1.61 -5.72 -2.73
CA GLN A 99 -2.70 -5.31 -1.85
C GLN A 99 -2.18 -4.31 -0.82
N ILE A 100 -2.93 -3.23 -0.58
CA ILE A 100 -2.55 -2.16 0.33
C ILE A 100 -3.56 -2.11 1.48
N LYS A 101 -3.10 -2.24 2.72
CA LYS A 101 -3.98 -2.31 3.89
C LYS A 101 -3.59 -1.29 4.96
N TYR A 102 -4.46 -0.30 5.18
CA TYR A 102 -4.33 0.59 6.32
C TYR A 102 -4.82 -0.08 7.61
N ARG A 103 -4.06 0.07 8.69
CA ARG A 103 -4.45 -0.28 10.04
C ARG A 103 -4.07 0.85 10.99
N SER A 104 -5.03 1.29 11.81
CA SER A 104 -4.80 2.35 12.82
C SER A 104 -3.86 1.87 13.92
N ASN A 105 -3.94 0.59 14.28
CA ASN A 105 -3.06 -0.02 15.26
C ASN A 105 -1.86 -0.67 14.57
N LYS A 106 -0.70 -0.02 14.70
CA LYS A 106 0.58 -0.52 14.14
C LYS A 106 1.04 -1.86 14.71
N ASN A 107 0.58 -2.25 15.90
CA ASN A 107 0.91 -3.53 16.53
C ASN A 107 0.01 -4.67 16.05
N GLU A 108 -1.03 -4.36 15.28
CA GLU A 108 -1.87 -5.36 14.65
C GLU A 108 -1.07 -6.15 13.63
N VAL A 109 -1.44 -7.41 13.45
CA VAL A 109 -0.92 -8.28 12.38
C VAL A 109 -2.07 -8.70 11.48
N LEU A 110 -1.84 -8.73 10.19
CA LEU A 110 -2.85 -9.15 9.22
C LEU A 110 -2.99 -10.66 9.22
N SER A 111 -4.21 -11.14 9.07
CA SER A 111 -4.51 -12.58 8.92
C SER A 111 -5.13 -12.86 7.54
N SER A 112 -4.93 -14.07 7.03
CA SER A 112 -5.45 -14.47 5.71
C SER A 112 -6.95 -14.28 5.58
N ASN A 113 -7.71 -14.69 6.60
CA ASN A 113 -9.18 -14.70 6.55
C ASN A 113 -9.80 -13.32 6.80
N LYS A 114 -9.34 -12.60 7.86
CA LYS A 114 -9.90 -11.29 8.21
C LYS A 114 -9.55 -10.20 7.20
N ASP A 115 -8.39 -10.31 6.58
CA ASP A 115 -7.86 -9.25 5.73
C ASP A 115 -8.01 -9.57 4.23
N HIS A 116 -8.77 -10.63 3.92
CA HIS A 116 -9.07 -11.05 2.54
C HIS A 116 -7.82 -11.31 1.66
N LEU A 117 -6.72 -11.74 2.29
CA LEU A 117 -5.47 -11.98 1.56
C LEU A 117 -5.59 -13.18 0.59
N SER A 118 -6.46 -14.14 0.90
CA SER A 118 -6.79 -15.24 -0.01
C SER A 118 -7.44 -14.75 -1.30
N ASN A 119 -8.25 -13.69 -1.22
CA ASN A 119 -8.87 -13.08 -2.40
C ASN A 119 -7.81 -12.46 -3.32
N MET A 120 -6.82 -11.77 -2.76
CA MET A 120 -5.71 -11.21 -3.54
C MET A 120 -4.99 -12.29 -4.36
N ILE A 121 -4.79 -13.49 -3.80
CA ILE A 121 -4.14 -14.59 -4.53
C ILE A 121 -5.05 -15.12 -5.63
N SER A 122 -6.32 -15.40 -5.33
CA SER A 122 -7.26 -15.92 -6.32
C SER A 122 -7.52 -14.91 -7.45
N ASP A 123 -7.71 -13.63 -7.12
CA ASP A 123 -7.93 -12.58 -8.11
C ASP A 123 -6.64 -12.32 -8.93
N GLY A 124 -5.48 -12.35 -8.27
CA GLY A 124 -4.19 -12.29 -8.94
C GLY A 124 -4.03 -13.38 -10.00
N MET A 125 -4.46 -14.61 -9.69
CA MET A 125 -4.42 -15.72 -10.65
C MET A 125 -5.45 -15.55 -11.77
N ILE A 126 -6.70 -15.22 -11.43
CA ILE A 126 -7.82 -15.25 -12.39
C ILE A 126 -7.78 -14.01 -13.29
N GLN A 127 -7.58 -12.82 -12.72
CA GLN A 127 -7.71 -11.57 -13.47
C GLN A 127 -6.38 -11.06 -14.01
N HIS A 128 -5.26 -11.35 -13.31
CA HIS A 128 -3.96 -10.80 -13.65
C HIS A 128 -2.95 -11.85 -14.16
N ASN A 129 -3.34 -13.12 -14.24
CA ASN A 129 -2.45 -14.23 -14.63
C ASN A 129 -1.18 -14.34 -13.77
N VAL A 130 -1.27 -14.01 -12.50
CA VAL A 130 -0.16 -14.12 -11.54
C VAL A 130 -0.24 -15.45 -10.84
N VAL A 131 0.58 -16.41 -11.29
CA VAL A 131 0.55 -17.79 -10.80
C VAL A 131 1.42 -17.93 -9.55
N THR A 132 0.95 -18.67 -8.56
CA THR A 132 1.76 -19.13 -7.42
C THR A 132 2.62 -20.32 -7.85
N SER A 133 3.93 -20.25 -7.63
CA SER A 133 4.86 -21.35 -7.88
C SER A 133 5.91 -21.42 -6.75
N ASP A 134 6.63 -22.51 -6.63
CA ASP A 134 7.71 -22.64 -5.63
C ASP A 134 8.83 -21.61 -5.83
N ASP A 135 9.01 -21.10 -7.04
CA ASP A 135 9.95 -20.03 -7.34
C ASP A 135 9.52 -18.68 -6.73
N ASN A 136 8.24 -18.49 -6.38
CA ASN A 136 7.75 -17.30 -5.70
C ASN A 136 8.40 -17.04 -4.34
N LYS A 137 8.99 -18.07 -3.72
CA LYS A 137 9.76 -17.92 -2.47
C LYS A 137 11.02 -17.07 -2.66
N LYS A 138 11.59 -17.09 -3.86
CA LYS A 138 12.79 -16.31 -4.23
C LYS A 138 12.43 -14.99 -4.88
N CYS A 139 11.36 -14.96 -5.67
CA CYS A 139 10.88 -13.79 -6.40
C CYS A 139 9.38 -13.63 -6.15
N PRO A 140 8.97 -12.93 -5.08
CA PRO A 140 7.56 -12.76 -4.73
C PRO A 140 6.76 -12.16 -5.89
N ARG A 141 5.54 -12.65 -6.08
CA ARG A 141 4.57 -12.13 -7.06
C ARG A 141 3.31 -11.57 -6.41
N HIS A 142 3.17 -11.78 -5.09
CA HIS A 142 2.06 -11.23 -4.30
C HIS A 142 2.66 -10.38 -3.18
N TYR A 143 2.28 -9.11 -3.15
CA TYR A 143 2.78 -8.16 -2.17
C TYR A 143 1.64 -7.62 -1.32
N VAL A 144 1.89 -7.50 -0.02
CA VAL A 144 1.02 -6.77 0.90
C VAL A 144 1.81 -5.61 1.48
N ILE A 145 1.33 -4.40 1.31
CA ILE A 145 1.91 -3.19 1.89
C ILE A 145 0.97 -2.69 2.97
N THR A 146 1.44 -2.58 4.21
CA THR A 146 0.54 -2.29 5.32
C THR A 146 1.16 -1.41 6.40
N THR A 147 0.30 -0.62 7.06
CA THR A 147 0.66 0.09 8.30
C THR A 147 0.61 -0.80 9.54
N ALA A 148 0.17 -2.05 9.44
CA ALA A 148 0.27 -3.07 10.48
C ALA A 148 1.72 -3.59 10.61
N ASN A 149 1.98 -4.35 11.68
CA ASN A 149 3.31 -4.91 11.94
C ASN A 149 3.75 -5.98 10.93
N GLY A 150 2.82 -6.58 10.20
CA GLY A 150 3.09 -7.60 9.20
C GLY A 150 1.97 -8.63 9.11
N LEU A 151 2.33 -9.82 8.65
CA LEU A 151 1.42 -10.96 8.56
C LEU A 151 1.52 -11.84 9.82
N HIS A 152 0.40 -12.41 10.24
CA HIS A 152 0.36 -13.35 11.36
C HIS A 152 1.18 -14.59 11.03
N HIS A 153 2.01 -15.06 11.97
CA HIS A 153 2.88 -16.23 11.77
C HIS A 153 2.10 -17.55 11.59
N TYR A 154 0.85 -17.57 12.03
CA TYR A 154 -0.09 -18.69 11.93
C TYR A 154 -1.16 -18.47 10.85
N THR A 155 -0.84 -17.78 9.78
CA THR A 155 -1.69 -17.93 8.60
C THR A 155 -1.56 -19.39 8.18
N ASP A 156 -2.57 -20.17 8.54
CA ASP A 156 -2.59 -21.63 8.68
C ASP A 156 -2.40 -22.44 7.39
N ASN A 157 -1.94 -21.81 6.36
CA ASN A 157 -1.54 -22.45 5.13
C ASN A 157 -0.05 -22.27 4.95
N GLU A 158 0.72 -23.37 5.08
CA GLU A 158 2.15 -23.40 4.71
C GLU A 158 2.36 -22.86 3.28
N ASN A 159 1.34 -22.98 2.42
CA ASN A 159 1.27 -22.41 1.09
C ASN A 159 1.29 -20.87 1.08
N PHE A 160 0.79 -20.19 2.11
CA PHE A 160 0.73 -18.72 2.15
C PHE A 160 2.08 -18.09 2.49
N LYS A 161 2.82 -18.73 3.37
CA LYS A 161 4.08 -18.23 3.98
C LYS A 161 5.22 -18.02 2.98
N GLY A 162 5.16 -18.66 1.82
CA GLY A 162 6.19 -18.55 0.77
C GLY A 162 5.80 -17.65 -0.41
N PHE A 163 4.52 -17.31 -0.54
CA PHE A 163 4.01 -16.66 -1.75
C PHE A 163 3.73 -15.17 -1.59
N VAL A 164 3.51 -14.71 -0.35
CA VAL A 164 3.18 -13.30 -0.07
C VAL A 164 4.35 -12.61 0.61
N HIS A 165 4.87 -11.58 -0.02
CA HIS A 165 5.85 -10.67 0.57
C HIS A 165 5.14 -9.51 1.26
N CYS A 166 5.41 -9.31 2.54
CA CYS A 166 4.80 -8.25 3.33
C CYS A 166 5.79 -7.12 3.62
N ILE A 167 5.41 -5.91 3.25
CA ILE A 167 6.09 -4.67 3.62
C ILE A 167 5.27 -4.03 4.75
N GLY A 168 5.69 -4.27 5.98
CA GLY A 168 4.98 -3.84 7.18
C GLY A 168 5.40 -2.46 7.69
N HIS A 169 4.80 -2.07 8.83
CA HIS A 169 5.00 -0.75 9.44
C HIS A 169 6.47 -0.36 9.62
N ASP A 170 7.30 -1.24 10.17
CA ASP A 170 8.70 -0.90 10.47
C ASP A 170 9.55 -0.72 9.22
N GLN A 171 9.28 -1.50 8.16
CA GLN A 171 9.94 -1.32 6.87
C GLN A 171 9.52 0.02 6.24
N LEU A 172 8.22 0.32 6.19
CA LEU A 172 7.72 1.60 5.71
C LEU A 172 8.31 2.77 6.51
N ARG A 173 8.36 2.66 7.84
CA ARG A 173 8.95 3.67 8.71
C ARG A 173 10.43 3.91 8.36
N SER A 174 11.20 2.84 8.16
CA SER A 174 12.63 2.95 7.81
C SER A 174 12.87 3.66 6.48
N MET A 175 11.91 3.63 5.56
CA MET A 175 11.99 4.26 4.25
C MET A 175 11.49 5.70 4.27
N LEU A 176 10.47 5.99 5.08
CA LEU A 176 9.73 7.25 5.05
C LEU A 176 10.15 8.24 6.14
N ASP A 177 10.55 7.77 7.34
CA ASP A 177 10.90 8.66 8.44
C ASP A 177 12.15 9.47 8.10
N ASN A 178 12.01 10.79 8.16
CA ASN A 178 13.06 11.77 7.82
C ASN A 178 13.56 11.70 6.36
N ASN A 179 12.86 11.05 5.47
CA ASN A 179 13.13 11.08 4.03
C ASN A 179 12.59 12.40 3.45
N LEU A 180 13.36 13.48 3.57
CA LEU A 180 12.92 14.81 3.17
C LEU A 180 12.63 14.91 1.68
N SER A 181 13.37 14.20 0.84
CA SER A 181 13.16 14.19 -0.62
C SER A 181 11.79 13.60 -0.97
N PHE A 182 11.41 12.49 -0.35
CA PHE A 182 10.11 11.87 -0.52
C PHE A 182 8.96 12.80 -0.08
N TRP A 183 9.07 13.38 1.13
CA TRP A 183 8.02 14.26 1.65
C TRP A 183 7.91 15.58 0.89
N ASN A 184 9.02 16.09 0.34
CA ASN A 184 8.99 17.24 -0.57
C ASN A 184 8.24 16.89 -1.86
N LEU A 185 8.57 15.75 -2.47
CA LEU A 185 7.86 15.26 -3.65
C LEU A 185 6.35 15.12 -3.41
N CYS A 186 5.94 14.55 -2.27
CA CYS A 186 4.52 14.49 -1.90
C CYS A 186 3.88 15.89 -1.87
N ARG A 187 4.55 16.89 -1.28
CA ARG A 187 4.07 18.27 -1.24
C ARG A 187 3.95 18.90 -2.63
N GLU A 188 4.89 18.65 -3.50
CA GLU A 188 4.86 19.11 -4.89
C GLU A 188 3.66 18.51 -5.63
N ILE A 189 3.47 17.19 -5.55
CA ILE A 189 2.35 16.47 -6.21
C ILE A 189 0.99 17.03 -5.78
N VAL A 190 0.80 17.31 -4.49
CA VAL A 190 -0.49 17.83 -4.00
C VAL A 190 -0.65 19.35 -4.17
N SER A 191 0.39 20.06 -4.57
CA SER A 191 0.37 21.50 -4.82
C SER A 191 0.03 21.85 -6.25
N VAL A 192 0.29 20.95 -7.20
CA VAL A 192 -0.08 21.10 -8.60
C VAL A 192 -1.58 20.79 -8.72
N ASN A 193 -2.37 21.79 -9.04
CA ASN A 193 -3.79 21.68 -9.40
C ASN A 193 -3.93 21.44 -10.88
#